data_eec39a27418b052870609cced963b213
#
_entry.id   eec39a27418b052870609cced963b213
#
_cell.length_a   1.000
_cell.length_b   1.000
_cell.length_c   1.000
_cell.angle_alpha   90.00
_cell.angle_beta   90.00
_cell.angle_gamma   90.00
#
_symmetry.space_group_name_H-M   'P 1'
#
loop_
_entity.id
_entity.type
_entity.pdbx_description
1 polymer ?
#
loop_
_entity_poly.entity_id
_entity_poly.type
_entity_poly.pdbx_seq_one_letter_code
_entity_poly.pdbx_strand_id
1 'polypeptide(L)'
;MSAVSTSPTASAPFRRDAEATKAVILRAARYLLARQAHADITLKAVAERAGVSPPLILKYFGNKDALFARVMSFETDADALLDAPLDELGRHMVRHVLVSQSQQGADPLVRIVFAPLHAAQGDILRGNFRTQVTERLTERLDGPDAGLRAELAVANLLGLGVMYGIARGAQVRGAPLEEVVDRYAPAVQAHLTPGGGIPRS
;
A
#
# COMPACT_ATOMS: atom_id res chain seq x y z
N MET A 1 45.06 -29.59 -12.11
CA MET A 1 43.58 -29.62 -12.03
C MET A 1 43.17 -29.02 -10.69
N SER A 2 42.90 -27.72 -10.67
CA SER A 2 42.57 -26.98 -9.44
C SER A 2 41.06 -26.78 -9.38
N ALA A 3 40.44 -27.35 -8.35
CA ALA A 3 39.02 -27.16 -8.07
C ALA A 3 38.80 -25.80 -7.41
N VAL A 4 38.03 -24.96 -8.07
CA VAL A 4 37.53 -23.69 -7.52
C VAL A 4 36.34 -23.97 -6.60
N SER A 5 36.55 -23.79 -5.30
CA SER A 5 35.53 -23.93 -4.28
C SER A 5 34.71 -22.64 -4.25
N THR A 6 33.50 -22.65 -4.76
CA THR A 6 32.53 -21.57 -4.63
C THR A 6 31.78 -21.70 -3.28
N SER A 7 32.09 -20.80 -2.35
CA SER A 7 31.37 -20.67 -1.07
C SER A 7 29.99 -20.11 -1.29
N PRO A 8 28.91 -20.64 -0.68
CA PRO A 8 27.57 -20.07 -0.80
C PRO A 8 27.40 -18.83 0.08
N THR A 9 26.87 -17.79 -0.50
CA THR A 9 26.62 -16.47 0.08
C THR A 9 25.62 -16.54 1.24
N ALA A 10 26.10 -16.37 2.47
CA ALA A 10 25.31 -16.37 3.72
C ALA A 10 24.60 -15.01 3.94
N SER A 11 23.78 -14.50 3.00
CA SER A 11 23.13 -13.20 3.14
C SER A 11 21.59 -13.20 3.25
N ALA A 12 20.94 -14.35 3.13
CA ALA A 12 19.47 -14.41 3.10
C ALA A 12 18.73 -14.29 4.45
N PRO A 13 19.14 -14.87 5.58
CA PRO A 13 18.43 -14.76 6.86
C PRO A 13 18.52 -13.35 7.46
N PHE A 14 19.68 -12.71 7.41
CA PHE A 14 19.90 -11.38 8.01
C PHE A 14 19.10 -10.25 7.32
N ARG A 15 18.87 -10.38 6.02
CA ARG A 15 18.02 -9.42 5.27
C ARG A 15 16.54 -9.58 5.63
N ARG A 16 16.04 -10.80 5.83
CA ARG A 16 14.65 -11.05 6.26
C ARG A 16 14.36 -10.47 7.64
N ASP A 17 15.28 -10.63 8.57
CA ASP A 17 15.14 -10.10 9.93
C ASP A 17 15.16 -8.57 9.93
N ALA A 18 15.97 -7.95 9.08
CA ALA A 18 16.02 -6.50 8.93
C ALA A 18 14.73 -5.93 8.33
N GLU A 19 14.19 -6.54 7.28
CA GLU A 19 12.92 -6.10 6.67
C GLU A 19 11.72 -6.32 7.60
N ALA A 20 11.68 -7.45 8.30
CA ALA A 20 10.69 -7.71 9.33
C ALA A 20 10.73 -6.66 10.44
N THR A 21 11.93 -6.31 10.90
CA THR A 21 12.13 -5.25 11.92
C THR A 21 11.69 -3.89 11.42
N LYS A 22 12.05 -3.50 10.20
CA LYS A 22 11.58 -2.24 9.58
C LYS A 22 10.06 -2.21 9.51
N ALA A 23 9.41 -3.30 9.09
CA ALA A 23 7.95 -3.39 9.00
C ALA A 23 7.27 -3.19 10.37
N VAL A 24 7.84 -3.75 11.45
CA VAL A 24 7.34 -3.56 12.82
C VAL A 24 7.46 -2.10 13.24
N ILE A 25 8.60 -1.45 12.98
CA ILE A 25 8.84 -0.03 13.28
C ILE A 25 7.85 0.86 12.52
N LEU A 26 7.68 0.65 11.21
CA LEU A 26 6.73 1.42 10.40
C LEU A 26 5.30 1.27 10.89
N ARG A 27 4.89 0.05 11.28
CA ARG A 27 3.57 -0.20 11.84
C ARG A 27 3.36 0.54 13.17
N ALA A 28 4.35 0.54 14.05
CA ALA A 28 4.32 1.29 15.31
C ALA A 28 4.21 2.81 15.06
N ALA A 29 4.99 3.35 14.12
CA ALA A 29 4.96 4.76 13.77
C ALA A 29 3.61 5.16 13.12
N ARG A 30 3.05 4.34 12.23
CA ARG A 30 1.69 4.54 11.67
C ARG A 30 0.61 4.60 12.75
N TYR A 31 0.68 3.69 13.72
CA TYR A 31 -0.27 3.66 14.83
C TYR A 31 -0.25 4.96 15.65
N LEU A 32 0.94 5.47 15.95
CA LEU A 32 1.09 6.71 16.70
C LEU A 32 0.61 7.92 15.89
N LEU A 33 0.99 7.99 14.59
CA LEU A 33 0.58 9.08 13.69
C LEU A 33 -0.94 9.17 13.50
N ALA A 34 -1.65 8.07 13.61
CA ALA A 34 -3.11 8.05 13.57
C ALA A 34 -3.78 8.64 14.82
N ARG A 35 -3.03 8.91 15.90
CA ARG A 35 -3.54 9.32 17.22
C ARG A 35 -2.94 10.61 17.77
N GLN A 36 -1.81 11.04 17.25
CA GLN A 36 -1.05 12.18 17.75
C GLN A 36 -0.50 12.98 16.59
N ALA A 37 -0.31 14.28 16.79
CA ALA A 37 0.40 15.11 15.82
C ALA A 37 1.84 14.63 15.66
N HIS A 38 2.39 14.72 14.44
CA HIS A 38 3.78 14.34 14.14
C HIS A 38 4.80 14.98 15.09
N ALA A 39 4.57 16.25 15.46
CA ALA A 39 5.45 16.98 16.37
C ALA A 39 5.60 16.28 17.74
N ASP A 40 4.52 15.72 18.26
CA ASP A 40 4.44 15.11 19.59
C ASP A 40 4.99 13.68 19.65
N ILE A 41 5.15 13.03 18.50
CA ILE A 41 5.67 11.66 18.46
C ILE A 41 7.20 11.68 18.60
N THR A 42 7.72 10.89 19.53
CA THR A 42 9.16 10.71 19.74
C THR A 42 9.62 9.36 19.18
N LEU A 43 10.91 9.28 18.77
CA LEU A 43 11.50 7.98 18.38
C LEU A 43 11.49 6.97 19.55
N LYS A 44 11.54 7.46 20.79
CA LYS A 44 11.42 6.61 21.98
C LYS A 44 10.03 5.95 22.06
N ALA A 45 8.96 6.71 21.84
CA ALA A 45 7.60 6.17 21.81
C ALA A 45 7.40 5.14 20.70
N VAL A 46 7.98 5.41 19.52
CA VAL A 46 7.97 4.43 18.41
C VAL A 46 8.72 3.16 18.79
N ALA A 47 9.89 3.29 19.38
CA ALA A 47 10.74 2.17 19.80
C ALA A 47 10.06 1.29 20.84
N GLU A 48 9.49 1.90 21.89
CA GLU A 48 8.72 1.21 22.93
C GLU A 48 7.56 0.40 22.33
N ARG A 49 6.80 1.02 21.43
CA ARG A 49 5.68 0.35 20.78
C ARG A 49 6.11 -0.75 19.81
N ALA A 50 7.24 -0.60 19.15
CA ALA A 50 7.79 -1.58 18.22
C ALA A 50 8.55 -2.73 18.93
N GLY A 51 8.82 -2.61 20.24
CA GLY A 51 9.64 -3.57 20.97
C GLY A 51 11.12 -3.56 20.54
N VAL A 52 11.64 -2.41 20.12
CA VAL A 52 13.03 -2.25 19.66
C VAL A 52 13.72 -1.11 20.40
N SER A 53 15.04 -1.00 20.25
CA SER A 53 15.79 0.13 20.81
C SER A 53 15.75 1.37 19.88
N PRO A 54 15.73 2.61 20.42
CA PRO A 54 15.79 3.82 19.61
C PRO A 54 16.99 3.88 18.64
N PRO A 55 18.22 3.46 19.04
CA PRO A 55 19.35 3.39 18.12
C PRO A 55 19.10 2.50 16.90
N LEU A 56 18.31 1.45 17.04
CA LEU A 56 17.97 0.57 15.92
C LEU A 56 17.09 1.28 14.90
N ILE A 57 16.17 2.14 15.33
CA ILE A 57 15.37 2.97 14.44
C ILE A 57 16.26 3.93 13.68
N LEU A 58 17.19 4.61 14.36
CA LEU A 58 18.16 5.51 13.72
C LEU A 58 19.05 4.78 12.72
N LYS A 59 19.48 3.56 13.02
CA LYS A 59 20.24 2.72 12.10
C LYS A 59 19.48 2.44 10.79
N TYR A 60 18.16 2.21 10.85
CA TYR A 60 17.37 1.83 9.68
C TYR A 60 16.80 3.03 8.91
N PHE A 61 16.50 4.13 9.59
CA PHE A 61 15.76 5.25 9.01
C PHE A 61 16.52 6.58 9.07
N GLY A 62 17.62 6.64 9.79
CA GLY A 62 18.47 7.84 9.94
C GLY A 62 17.93 8.83 10.97
N ASN A 63 16.74 9.38 10.78
CA ASN A 63 16.13 10.34 11.69
C ASN A 63 14.61 10.20 11.75
N LYS A 64 13.95 11.00 12.59
CA LYS A 64 12.50 11.00 12.77
C LYS A 64 11.77 11.35 11.47
N ASP A 65 12.21 12.38 10.77
CA ASP A 65 11.55 12.88 9.57
C ASP A 65 11.63 11.87 8.43
N ALA A 66 12.77 11.21 8.25
CA ALA A 66 12.95 10.14 7.27
C ALA A 66 12.07 8.91 7.59
N LEU A 67 11.93 8.54 8.87
CA LEU A 67 10.99 7.51 9.29
C LEU A 67 9.54 7.88 8.89
N PHE A 68 9.10 9.10 9.21
CA PHE A 68 7.73 9.52 8.92
C PHE A 68 7.48 9.80 7.44
N ALA A 69 8.47 10.28 6.68
CA ALA A 69 8.39 10.32 5.22
C ALA A 69 8.09 8.92 4.65
N ARG A 70 8.77 7.89 5.15
CA ARG A 70 8.53 6.50 4.76
C ARG A 70 7.15 5.98 5.20
N VAL A 71 6.67 6.39 6.39
CA VAL A 71 5.32 6.07 6.87
C VAL A 71 4.24 6.66 5.97
N MET A 72 4.45 7.86 5.44
CA MET A 72 3.49 8.57 4.59
C MET A 72 3.62 8.24 3.09
N SER A 73 4.66 7.51 2.69
CA SER A 73 4.87 7.10 1.29
C SER A 73 4.00 5.90 0.92
N PHE A 74 3.54 5.88 -0.33
CA PHE A 74 2.84 4.77 -0.98
C PHE A 74 3.69 4.10 -2.08
N GLU A 75 4.93 4.53 -2.32
CA GLU A 75 5.75 4.03 -3.44
C GLU A 75 5.82 2.51 -3.52
N THR A 76 6.26 1.86 -2.44
CA THR A 76 6.37 0.39 -2.41
C THR A 76 5.03 -0.31 -2.59
N ASP A 77 3.96 0.28 -2.03
CA ASP A 77 2.61 -0.27 -2.13
C ASP A 77 2.07 -0.09 -3.56
N ALA A 78 2.35 1.05 -4.20
CA ALA A 78 1.99 1.33 -5.58
C ALA A 78 2.80 0.47 -6.57
N ASP A 79 4.11 0.26 -6.34
CA ASP A 79 4.92 -0.65 -7.14
C ASP A 79 4.27 -2.03 -7.20
N ALA A 80 3.94 -2.60 -6.04
CA ALA A 80 3.32 -3.91 -5.95
C ALA A 80 1.89 -3.95 -6.53
N LEU A 81 1.10 -2.87 -6.35
CA LEU A 81 -0.26 -2.76 -6.87
C LEU A 81 -0.28 -2.70 -8.40
N LEU A 82 0.71 -2.05 -9.00
CA LEU A 82 0.78 -1.79 -10.44
C LEU A 82 1.67 -2.78 -11.21
N ASP A 83 2.17 -3.84 -10.56
CA ASP A 83 3.11 -4.81 -11.15
C ASP A 83 2.37 -5.90 -11.95
N ALA A 84 1.65 -5.48 -12.99
CA ALA A 84 1.01 -6.39 -13.95
C ALA A 84 0.83 -5.70 -15.31
N PRO A 85 0.69 -6.45 -16.42
CA PRO A 85 0.27 -5.92 -17.72
C PRO A 85 -1.10 -5.23 -17.64
N LEU A 86 -1.35 -4.26 -18.50
CA LEU A 86 -2.55 -3.42 -18.42
C LEU A 86 -3.87 -4.21 -18.58
N ASP A 87 -3.86 -5.24 -19.42
CA ASP A 87 -5.00 -6.12 -19.68
C ASP A 87 -5.35 -7.05 -18.48
N GLU A 88 -4.37 -7.34 -17.62
CA GLU A 88 -4.54 -8.12 -16.40
C GLU A 88 -4.59 -7.26 -15.13
N LEU A 89 -4.35 -5.96 -15.27
CA LEU A 89 -4.09 -5.07 -14.13
C LEU A 89 -5.28 -4.98 -13.18
N GLY A 90 -6.50 -4.91 -13.68
CA GLY A 90 -7.70 -4.87 -12.83
C GLY A 90 -7.82 -6.09 -11.92
N ARG A 91 -7.53 -7.28 -12.47
CA ARG A 91 -7.52 -8.53 -11.70
C ARG A 91 -6.40 -8.54 -10.65
N HIS A 92 -5.20 -8.13 -11.06
CA HIS A 92 -4.05 -8.05 -10.18
C HIS A 92 -4.30 -7.09 -9.00
N MET A 93 -4.80 -5.89 -9.26
CA MET A 93 -5.09 -4.87 -8.25
C MET A 93 -6.12 -5.35 -7.23
N VAL A 94 -7.21 -5.97 -7.68
CA VAL A 94 -8.24 -6.53 -6.79
C VAL A 94 -7.65 -7.63 -5.89
N ARG A 95 -6.91 -8.56 -6.47
CA ARG A 95 -6.23 -9.63 -5.72
C ARG A 95 -5.24 -9.07 -4.71
N HIS A 96 -4.42 -8.09 -5.13
CA HIS A 96 -3.44 -7.43 -4.27
C HIS A 96 -4.09 -6.82 -3.02
N VAL A 97 -5.16 -6.06 -3.19
CA VAL A 97 -5.90 -5.44 -2.08
C VAL A 97 -6.42 -6.50 -1.10
N LEU A 98 -7.08 -7.56 -1.59
CA LEU A 98 -7.63 -8.60 -0.74
C LEU A 98 -6.55 -9.41 0.01
N VAL A 99 -5.45 -9.75 -0.66
CA VAL A 99 -4.33 -10.47 -0.06
C VAL A 99 -3.63 -9.62 1.00
N SER A 100 -3.37 -8.33 0.71
CA SER A 100 -2.76 -7.40 1.67
C SER A 100 -3.61 -7.24 2.92
N GLN A 101 -4.94 -7.15 2.78
CA GLN A 101 -5.88 -7.09 3.91
C GLN A 101 -5.85 -8.37 4.75
N SER A 102 -5.80 -9.54 4.12
CA SER A 102 -5.83 -10.81 4.84
C SER A 102 -4.52 -11.11 5.57
N GLN A 103 -3.38 -10.78 4.98
CA GLN A 103 -2.05 -11.12 5.53
C GLN A 103 -1.52 -10.06 6.50
N GLN A 104 -1.77 -8.78 6.24
CA GLN A 104 -1.20 -7.66 7.01
C GLN A 104 -2.19 -7.02 7.97
N GLY A 105 -3.46 -7.45 7.95
CA GLY A 105 -4.53 -6.90 8.78
C GLY A 105 -5.02 -5.52 8.36
N ALA A 106 -4.37 -4.87 7.38
CA ALA A 106 -4.82 -3.63 6.75
C ALA A 106 -4.08 -3.45 5.41
N ASP A 107 -4.80 -3.13 4.35
CA ASP A 107 -4.21 -2.71 3.09
C ASP A 107 -3.57 -1.32 3.27
N PRO A 108 -2.31 -1.14 2.85
CA PRO A 108 -1.63 0.14 2.94
C PRO A 108 -2.36 1.29 2.24
N LEU A 109 -3.04 1.05 1.12
CA LEU A 109 -3.80 2.06 0.39
C LEU A 109 -5.00 2.59 1.18
N VAL A 110 -5.65 1.74 1.96
CA VAL A 110 -6.80 2.13 2.80
C VAL A 110 -6.43 3.16 3.86
N ARG A 111 -5.13 3.37 4.14
CA ARG A 111 -4.65 4.46 5.02
C ARG A 111 -5.17 5.83 4.61
N ILE A 112 -5.37 6.07 3.32
CA ILE A 112 -5.86 7.36 2.82
C ILE A 112 -7.24 7.71 3.36
N VAL A 113 -8.08 6.71 3.65
CA VAL A 113 -9.42 6.90 4.21
C VAL A 113 -9.37 7.53 5.62
N PHE A 114 -8.27 7.31 6.34
CA PHE A 114 -8.05 7.86 7.68
C PHE A 114 -7.18 9.12 7.68
N ALA A 115 -6.86 9.68 6.51
CA ALA A 115 -6.09 10.92 6.43
C ALA A 115 -6.87 12.05 7.12
N PRO A 116 -6.27 12.77 8.08
CA PRO A 116 -6.94 13.92 8.72
C PRO A 116 -7.32 14.97 7.67
N LEU A 117 -8.59 15.38 7.66
CA LEU A 117 -9.09 16.31 6.64
C LEU A 117 -8.48 17.73 6.75
N HIS A 118 -8.06 18.14 7.95
CA HIS A 118 -7.63 19.50 8.23
C HIS A 118 -6.23 19.61 8.89
N ALA A 119 -5.39 18.62 8.72
CA ALA A 119 -4.04 18.62 9.29
C ALA A 119 -3.00 18.50 8.17
N ALA A 120 -1.83 19.16 8.35
CA ALA A 120 -0.74 19.15 7.39
C ALA A 120 -0.29 17.72 7.01
N GLN A 121 -0.33 16.79 7.95
CA GLN A 121 -0.04 15.37 7.69
C GLN A 121 -1.05 14.73 6.71
N GLY A 122 -2.31 15.14 6.79
CA GLY A 122 -3.35 14.71 5.87
C GLY A 122 -3.09 15.23 4.45
N ASP A 123 -2.64 16.48 4.31
CA ASP A 123 -2.28 17.06 3.00
C ASP A 123 -1.09 16.33 2.37
N ILE A 124 -0.05 16.04 3.16
CA ILE A 124 1.11 15.26 2.69
C ILE A 124 0.66 13.86 2.26
N LEU A 125 -0.16 13.18 3.06
CA LEU A 125 -0.63 11.83 2.74
C LEU A 125 -1.47 11.82 1.46
N ARG A 126 -2.39 12.78 1.29
CA ARG A 126 -3.19 12.94 0.07
C ARG A 126 -2.33 13.28 -1.15
N GLY A 127 -1.34 14.17 -0.99
CA GLY A 127 -0.38 14.49 -2.03
C GLY A 127 0.39 13.27 -2.49
N ASN A 128 0.98 12.53 -1.55
CA ASN A 128 1.71 11.30 -1.85
C ASN A 128 0.81 10.23 -2.49
N PHE A 129 -0.42 10.06 -2.02
CA PHE A 129 -1.36 9.12 -2.63
C PHE A 129 -1.67 9.50 -4.08
N ARG A 130 -1.91 10.78 -4.34
CA ARG A 130 -2.15 11.27 -5.69
C ARG A 130 -0.96 11.01 -6.59
N THR A 131 0.24 11.46 -6.21
CA THR A 131 1.43 11.35 -7.07
C THR A 131 1.96 9.93 -7.20
N GLN A 132 1.90 9.15 -6.14
CA GLN A 132 2.51 7.81 -6.12
C GLN A 132 1.55 6.69 -6.54
N VAL A 133 0.23 6.93 -6.52
CA VAL A 133 -0.76 5.92 -6.91
C VAL A 133 -1.56 6.35 -8.13
N THR A 134 -2.36 7.43 -8.03
CA THR A 134 -3.29 7.79 -9.09
C THR A 134 -2.60 8.35 -10.33
N GLU A 135 -1.62 9.24 -10.19
CA GLU A 135 -0.87 9.79 -11.33
C GLU A 135 -0.05 8.71 -12.03
N ARG A 136 0.60 7.82 -11.29
CA ARG A 136 1.34 6.67 -11.87
C ARG A 136 0.42 5.69 -12.61
N LEU A 137 -0.79 5.46 -12.10
CA LEU A 137 -1.78 4.68 -12.83
C LEU A 137 -2.23 5.43 -14.09
N THR A 138 -2.47 6.75 -14.00
CA THR A 138 -2.86 7.60 -15.12
C THR A 138 -1.84 7.53 -16.27
N GLU A 139 -0.54 7.58 -15.97
CA GLU A 139 0.56 7.48 -16.93
C GLU A 139 0.58 6.17 -17.72
N ARG A 140 -0.07 5.14 -17.20
CA ARG A 140 -0.19 3.83 -17.85
C ARG A 140 -1.43 3.69 -18.73
N LEU A 141 -2.35 4.65 -18.66
CA LEU A 141 -3.63 4.59 -19.38
C LEU A 141 -3.58 5.44 -20.65
N ASP A 142 -3.92 4.83 -21.76
CA ASP A 142 -4.09 5.53 -23.04
C ASP A 142 -5.50 6.10 -23.17
N GLY A 143 -5.63 7.11 -24.09
CA GLY A 143 -6.92 7.66 -24.51
C GLY A 143 -7.47 8.77 -23.59
N PRO A 144 -8.71 9.20 -23.87
CA PRO A 144 -9.32 10.31 -23.12
C PRO A 144 -9.63 9.96 -21.69
N ASP A 145 -9.70 10.98 -20.86
CA ASP A 145 -10.11 10.90 -19.43
C ASP A 145 -9.28 9.91 -18.58
N ALA A 146 -8.01 9.66 -18.97
CA ALA A 146 -7.14 8.71 -18.27
C ALA A 146 -7.07 8.99 -16.75
N GLY A 147 -6.95 10.26 -16.35
CA GLY A 147 -6.94 10.65 -14.93
C GLY A 147 -8.23 10.27 -14.20
N LEU A 148 -9.39 10.61 -14.79
CA LEU A 148 -10.68 10.26 -14.19
C LEU A 148 -10.85 8.74 -14.10
N ARG A 149 -10.47 8.00 -15.14
CA ARG A 149 -10.53 6.53 -15.15
C ARG A 149 -9.63 5.90 -14.09
N ALA A 150 -8.41 6.43 -13.90
CA ALA A 150 -7.51 6.00 -12.85
C ALA A 150 -8.11 6.24 -11.46
N GLU A 151 -8.67 7.41 -11.21
CA GLU A 151 -9.33 7.73 -9.93
C GLU A 151 -10.54 6.82 -9.67
N LEU A 152 -11.36 6.54 -10.67
CA LEU A 152 -12.51 5.63 -10.53
C LEU A 152 -12.07 4.17 -10.27
N ALA A 153 -11.01 3.69 -10.93
CA ALA A 153 -10.44 2.39 -10.65
C ALA A 153 -9.95 2.29 -9.19
N VAL A 154 -9.22 3.32 -8.73
CA VAL A 154 -8.73 3.40 -7.35
C VAL A 154 -9.88 3.51 -6.35
N ALA A 155 -10.93 4.30 -6.65
CA ALA A 155 -12.12 4.41 -5.80
C ALA A 155 -12.81 3.04 -5.60
N ASN A 156 -12.93 2.23 -6.66
CA ASN A 156 -13.44 0.86 -6.56
C ASN A 156 -12.59 0.02 -5.59
N LEU A 157 -11.27 0.08 -5.72
CA LEU A 157 -10.36 -0.68 -4.84
C LEU A 157 -10.43 -0.24 -3.39
N LEU A 158 -10.49 1.08 -3.15
CA LEU A 158 -10.66 1.63 -1.80
C LEU A 158 -11.98 1.18 -1.19
N GLY A 159 -13.08 1.21 -1.97
CA GLY A 159 -14.39 0.70 -1.53
C GLY A 159 -14.34 -0.77 -1.14
N LEU A 160 -13.70 -1.62 -1.95
CA LEU A 160 -13.50 -3.04 -1.64
C LEU A 160 -12.64 -3.22 -0.38
N GLY A 161 -11.53 -2.50 -0.27
CA GLY A 161 -10.63 -2.55 0.87
C GLY A 161 -11.33 -2.12 2.18
N VAL A 162 -12.15 -1.07 2.13
CA VAL A 162 -12.98 -0.61 3.26
C VAL A 162 -14.00 -1.68 3.65
N MET A 163 -14.73 -2.24 2.66
CA MET A 163 -15.74 -3.27 2.92
C MET A 163 -15.13 -4.53 3.52
N TYR A 164 -13.99 -4.97 3.00
CA TYR A 164 -13.30 -6.17 3.48
C TYR A 164 -12.63 -5.96 4.86
N GLY A 165 -11.86 -4.88 5.01
CA GLY A 165 -10.98 -4.67 6.18
C GLY A 165 -11.64 -3.93 7.33
N ILE A 166 -12.47 -2.91 7.04
CA ILE A 166 -13.03 -1.99 8.04
C ILE A 166 -14.47 -2.36 8.36
N ALA A 167 -15.34 -2.39 7.36
CA ALA A 167 -16.76 -2.74 7.54
C ALA A 167 -16.95 -4.24 7.83
N ARG A 168 -15.95 -5.06 7.52
CA ARG A 168 -15.94 -6.51 7.75
C ARG A 168 -17.15 -7.22 7.17
N GLY A 169 -17.50 -6.89 5.92
CA GLY A 169 -18.63 -7.47 5.21
C GLY A 169 -18.60 -8.99 5.24
N ALA A 170 -19.60 -9.61 5.87
CA ALA A 170 -19.61 -11.04 6.15
C ALA A 170 -19.54 -11.89 4.86
N GLN A 171 -20.25 -11.46 3.81
CA GLN A 171 -20.29 -12.19 2.54
C GLN A 171 -18.96 -12.08 1.79
N VAL A 172 -18.38 -10.86 1.69
CA VAL A 172 -17.11 -10.63 1.00
C VAL A 172 -15.95 -11.36 1.69
N ARG A 173 -15.97 -11.44 3.02
CA ARG A 173 -14.93 -12.14 3.79
C ARG A 173 -15.12 -13.65 3.86
N GLY A 174 -16.35 -14.11 3.74
CA GLY A 174 -16.68 -15.54 3.76
C GLY A 174 -16.54 -16.22 2.39
N ALA A 175 -16.57 -15.45 1.30
CA ALA A 175 -16.40 -15.98 -0.03
C ALA A 175 -14.96 -16.41 -0.33
N PRO A 176 -14.73 -17.41 -1.19
CA PRO A 176 -13.40 -17.72 -1.71
C PRO A 176 -12.78 -16.50 -2.38
N LEU A 177 -11.46 -16.29 -2.17
CA LEU A 177 -10.72 -15.14 -2.72
C LEU A 177 -10.97 -14.97 -4.23
N GLU A 178 -10.81 -16.05 -4.98
CA GLU A 178 -10.94 -16.00 -6.44
C GLU A 178 -12.38 -15.67 -6.89
N GLU A 179 -13.39 -16.08 -6.17
CA GLU A 179 -14.77 -15.69 -6.45
C GLU A 179 -14.97 -14.18 -6.33
N VAL A 180 -14.41 -13.56 -5.29
CA VAL A 180 -14.48 -12.10 -5.12
C VAL A 180 -13.70 -11.41 -6.23
N VAL A 181 -12.51 -11.92 -6.57
CA VAL A 181 -11.66 -11.40 -7.65
C VAL A 181 -12.41 -11.47 -8.98
N ASP A 182 -12.99 -12.64 -9.34
CA ASP A 182 -13.69 -12.83 -10.60
C ASP A 182 -14.91 -11.92 -10.76
N ARG A 183 -15.62 -11.64 -9.67
CA ARG A 183 -16.79 -10.76 -9.68
C ARG A 183 -16.43 -9.27 -9.73
N TYR A 184 -15.34 -8.89 -9.12
CA TYR A 184 -15.00 -7.47 -8.92
C TYR A 184 -13.99 -6.91 -9.94
N ALA A 185 -13.05 -7.74 -10.40
CA ALA A 185 -12.01 -7.33 -11.33
C ALA A 185 -12.56 -6.73 -12.66
N PRO A 186 -13.64 -7.23 -13.26
CA PRO A 186 -14.18 -6.63 -14.49
C PRO A 186 -14.58 -5.16 -14.32
N ALA A 187 -15.13 -4.77 -13.16
CA ALA A 187 -15.52 -3.39 -12.90
C ALA A 187 -14.29 -2.47 -12.79
N VAL A 188 -13.21 -2.93 -12.17
CA VAL A 188 -11.93 -2.18 -12.12
C VAL A 188 -11.32 -2.12 -13.51
N GLN A 189 -11.25 -3.24 -14.24
CA GLN A 189 -10.66 -3.33 -15.58
C GLN A 189 -11.38 -2.43 -16.60
N ALA A 190 -12.69 -2.27 -16.49
CA ALA A 190 -13.47 -1.38 -17.35
C ALA A 190 -13.01 0.09 -17.28
N HIS A 191 -12.50 0.54 -16.15
CA HIS A 191 -11.91 1.88 -16.04
C HIS A 191 -10.50 1.96 -16.63
N LEU A 192 -9.77 0.84 -16.68
CA LEU A 192 -8.40 0.82 -17.22
C LEU A 192 -8.37 0.75 -18.75
N THR A 193 -9.46 0.32 -19.39
CA THR A 193 -9.53 0.13 -20.85
C THR A 193 -10.20 1.34 -21.51
N PRO A 194 -9.61 1.93 -22.60
CA PRO A 194 -10.26 2.98 -23.38
C PRO A 194 -11.60 2.52 -23.93
N GLY A 195 -12.65 3.30 -23.75
CA GLY A 195 -13.98 2.98 -24.27
C GLY A 195 -14.86 2.08 -23.39
N GLY A 196 -14.40 1.65 -22.22
CA GLY A 196 -15.17 0.88 -21.22
C GLY A 196 -16.23 1.69 -20.44
N GLY A 197 -16.50 2.92 -20.85
CA GLY A 197 -17.56 3.74 -20.26
C GLY A 197 -18.95 3.16 -20.57
N ILE A 198 -19.86 3.28 -19.61
CA ILE A 198 -21.29 2.95 -19.77
C ILE A 198 -21.78 3.60 -21.07
N PRO A 199 -22.44 2.83 -21.98
CA PRO A 199 -22.99 3.41 -23.19
C PRO A 199 -23.93 4.56 -22.82
N ARG A 200 -23.64 5.76 -23.38
CA ARG A 200 -24.53 6.92 -23.24
C ARG A 200 -25.82 6.60 -24.01
N SER A 201 -26.89 6.33 -23.26
CA SER A 201 -28.26 6.25 -23.77
C SER A 201 -28.78 7.61 -24.16
#